data_6beb7b0bae15fc747f8386ee2b4fcaca
#
_entry.id   6beb7b0bae15fc747f8386ee2b4fcaca
#
_cell.length_a   1.000
_cell.length_b   1.000
_cell.length_c   1.000
_cell.angle_alpha   90.00
_cell.angle_beta   90.00
_cell.angle_gamma   90.00
#
_symmetry.space_group_name_H-M   'P 1'
#
loop_
_entity.id
_entity.type
_entity.pdbx_description
1 polymer ?
#
loop_
_entity_poly.entity_id
_entity_poly.type
_entity_poly.pdbx_seq_one_letter_code
_entity_poly.pdbx_strand_id
1 'polypeptide(L)'
;MDEKFSRRYESFCNSLKALAEARKRDFSDSFVMSGTGAKFAITFDLAWKVMKDILIQHYAIIGFVTGSPKEVLREAFKVNLIDDDDWMEMLKVRNELTHDYDGAVVKAHCEMIVGKYIDLFYEFENVVKGICQINE
;
A
#
# COMPACT_ATOMS: atom_id res chain seq x y z
N MET A 1 2.30 17.24 -10.19
CA MET A 1 3.22 16.14 -10.54
C MET A 1 2.91 15.64 -11.94
N ASP A 2 3.75 14.78 -12.51
CA ASP A 2 3.64 14.43 -13.92
C ASP A 2 2.50 13.44 -14.22
N GLU A 3 2.29 13.18 -15.52
CA GLU A 3 1.23 12.29 -15.98
C GLU A 3 1.45 10.85 -15.55
N LYS A 4 2.71 10.41 -15.50
CA LYS A 4 3.05 9.05 -15.06
C LYS A 4 2.66 8.85 -13.59
N PHE A 5 2.92 9.84 -12.74
CA PHE A 5 2.48 9.84 -11.34
C PHE A 5 0.95 9.76 -11.27
N SER A 6 0.25 10.58 -12.02
CA SER A 6 -1.22 10.64 -11.98
C SER A 6 -1.85 9.29 -12.34
N ARG A 7 -1.31 8.60 -13.33
CA ARG A 7 -1.78 7.28 -13.73
C ARG A 7 -1.51 6.23 -12.64
N ARG A 8 -0.33 6.29 -12.02
CA ARG A 8 0.02 5.36 -10.94
C ARG A 8 -0.87 5.57 -9.71
N TYR A 9 -1.10 6.82 -9.36
CA TYR A 9 -1.98 7.16 -8.25
C TYR A 9 -3.41 6.71 -8.51
N GLU A 10 -3.91 6.92 -9.72
CA GLU A 10 -5.22 6.44 -10.13
C GLU A 10 -5.30 4.91 -10.01
N SER A 11 -4.28 4.20 -10.45
CA SER A 11 -4.19 2.75 -10.33
C SER A 11 -4.22 2.32 -8.86
N PHE A 12 -3.51 3.04 -8.00
CA PHE A 12 -3.55 2.78 -6.54
C PHE A 12 -4.96 2.95 -6.00
N CYS A 13 -5.63 4.04 -6.32
CA CYS A 13 -6.99 4.31 -5.82
C CYS A 13 -7.97 3.24 -6.30
N ASN A 14 -7.86 2.82 -7.55
CA ASN A 14 -8.73 1.76 -8.10
C ASN A 14 -8.45 0.41 -7.45
N SER A 15 -7.18 0.07 -7.24
CA SER A 15 -6.80 -1.16 -6.56
C SER A 15 -7.29 -1.19 -5.11
N LEU A 16 -7.18 -0.06 -4.41
CA LEU A 16 -7.68 0.06 -3.04
C LEU A 16 -9.19 -0.13 -2.98
N LYS A 17 -9.91 0.47 -3.90
CA LYS A 17 -11.36 0.34 -3.97
C LYS A 17 -11.77 -1.13 -4.18
N ALA A 18 -11.06 -1.84 -5.06
CA ALA A 18 -11.29 -3.26 -5.28
C ALA A 18 -10.94 -4.09 -4.04
N LEU A 19 -9.82 -3.78 -3.38
CA LEU A 19 -9.42 -4.47 -2.14
C LEU A 19 -10.45 -4.27 -1.03
N ALA A 20 -11.03 -3.08 -0.91
CA ALA A 20 -12.00 -2.76 0.14
C ALA A 20 -13.26 -3.64 0.06
N GLU A 21 -13.57 -4.21 -1.10
CA GLU A 21 -14.69 -5.15 -1.26
C GLU A 21 -14.49 -6.41 -0.39
N ALA A 22 -13.24 -6.74 -0.02
CA ALA A 22 -12.96 -7.89 0.85
C ALA A 22 -13.66 -7.78 2.22
N ARG A 23 -13.98 -6.56 2.67
CA ARG A 23 -14.70 -6.33 3.93
C ARG A 23 -16.10 -6.95 3.94
N LYS A 24 -16.66 -7.21 2.75
CA LYS A 24 -18.00 -7.78 2.58
C LYS A 24 -17.97 -9.28 2.31
N ARG A 25 -16.79 -9.90 2.36
CA ARG A 25 -16.60 -11.29 1.93
C ARG A 25 -16.40 -12.21 3.14
N ASP A 26 -16.60 -13.51 2.87
CA ASP A 26 -16.45 -14.56 3.84
C ASP A 26 -15.06 -15.22 3.71
N PHE A 27 -14.23 -15.09 4.73
CA PHE A 27 -12.88 -15.66 4.74
C PHE A 27 -12.82 -17.14 5.05
N SER A 28 -13.95 -17.82 5.21
CA SER A 28 -13.97 -19.28 5.20
C SER A 28 -13.76 -19.82 3.79
N ASP A 29 -13.96 -19.01 2.77
CA ASP A 29 -13.75 -19.34 1.36
C ASP A 29 -12.28 -19.09 1.00
N SER A 30 -11.56 -20.17 0.65
CA SER A 30 -10.14 -20.08 0.30
C SER A 30 -9.88 -19.21 -0.95
N PHE A 31 -10.83 -19.18 -1.87
CA PHE A 31 -10.74 -18.34 -3.06
C PHE A 31 -10.79 -16.86 -2.69
N VAL A 32 -11.64 -16.50 -1.74
CA VAL A 32 -11.74 -15.14 -1.21
C VAL A 32 -10.44 -14.74 -0.49
N MET A 33 -9.88 -15.64 0.31
CA MET A 33 -8.61 -15.39 0.99
C MET A 33 -7.48 -15.15 -0.01
N SER A 34 -7.35 -16.01 -1.01
CA SER A 34 -6.32 -15.88 -2.04
C SER A 34 -6.48 -14.59 -2.84
N GLY A 35 -7.71 -14.24 -3.20
CA GLY A 35 -8.00 -13.00 -3.92
C GLY A 35 -7.70 -11.75 -3.09
N THR A 36 -8.02 -11.79 -1.81
CA THR A 36 -7.73 -10.67 -0.88
C THR A 36 -6.22 -10.46 -0.75
N GLY A 37 -5.47 -11.53 -0.55
CA GLY A 37 -4.01 -11.46 -0.47
C GLY A 37 -3.37 -10.92 -1.74
N ALA A 38 -3.81 -11.39 -2.90
CA ALA A 38 -3.31 -10.93 -4.18
C ALA A 38 -3.60 -9.42 -4.40
N LYS A 39 -4.81 -8.98 -4.10
CA LYS A 39 -5.19 -7.57 -4.22
C LYS A 39 -4.44 -6.68 -3.24
N PHE A 40 -4.21 -7.18 -2.02
CA PHE A 40 -3.41 -6.47 -1.03
C PHE A 40 -1.98 -6.24 -1.55
N ALA A 41 -1.34 -7.28 -2.08
CA ALA A 41 0.03 -7.19 -2.59
C ALA A 41 0.15 -6.16 -3.71
N ILE A 42 -0.81 -6.16 -4.64
CA ILE A 42 -0.85 -5.18 -5.75
C ILE A 42 -1.04 -3.77 -5.20
N THR A 43 -1.98 -3.58 -4.29
CA THR A 43 -2.27 -2.27 -3.69
C THR A 43 -1.06 -1.74 -2.93
N PHE A 44 -0.40 -2.59 -2.15
CA PHE A 44 0.80 -2.21 -1.42
C PHE A 44 1.93 -1.79 -2.36
N ASP A 45 2.15 -2.56 -3.43
CA ASP A 45 3.20 -2.24 -4.41
C ASP A 45 2.92 -0.90 -5.10
N LEU A 46 1.69 -0.62 -5.43
CA LEU A 46 1.32 0.69 -5.99
C LEU A 46 1.52 1.81 -4.96
N ALA A 47 1.16 1.57 -3.71
CA ALA A 47 1.31 2.57 -2.64
C ALA A 47 2.77 3.00 -2.45
N TRP A 48 3.71 2.05 -2.30
CA TRP A 48 5.09 2.43 -2.07
C TRP A 48 5.73 3.08 -3.31
N LYS A 49 5.29 2.72 -4.51
CA LYS A 49 5.75 3.37 -5.75
C LYS A 49 5.23 4.80 -5.85
N VAL A 50 3.98 5.04 -5.45
CA VAL A 50 3.42 6.40 -5.34
C VAL A 50 4.23 7.20 -4.31
N MET A 51 4.56 6.62 -3.16
CA MET A 51 5.42 7.27 -2.17
C MET A 51 6.76 7.69 -2.78
N LYS A 52 7.40 6.79 -3.52
CA LYS A 52 8.68 7.08 -4.16
C LYS A 52 8.57 8.27 -5.13
N ASP A 53 7.53 8.29 -5.94
CA ASP A 53 7.29 9.40 -6.87
C ASP A 53 7.15 10.73 -6.11
N ILE A 54 6.40 10.73 -5.00
CA ILE A 54 6.20 11.93 -4.17
C ILE A 54 7.52 12.37 -3.53
N LEU A 55 8.28 11.43 -2.98
CA LEU A 55 9.57 11.73 -2.37
C LEU A 55 10.52 12.41 -3.36
N ILE A 56 10.55 11.94 -4.59
CA ILE A 56 11.40 12.49 -5.64
C ILE A 56 10.87 13.82 -6.14
N GLN A 57 9.59 13.90 -6.50
CA GLN A 57 9.01 15.03 -7.22
C GLN A 57 8.58 16.17 -6.31
N HIS A 58 8.06 15.87 -5.14
CA HIS A 58 7.57 16.89 -4.21
C HIS A 58 8.61 17.27 -3.16
N TYR A 59 9.33 16.30 -2.61
CA TYR A 59 10.33 16.53 -1.56
C TYR A 59 11.76 16.62 -2.10
N ALA A 60 11.95 16.44 -3.41
CA ALA A 60 13.26 16.50 -4.08
C ALA A 60 14.30 15.56 -3.47
N ILE A 61 13.87 14.41 -2.94
CA ILE A 61 14.77 13.40 -2.40
C ILE A 61 15.36 12.63 -3.56
N ILE A 62 16.68 12.65 -3.67
CA ILE A 62 17.43 11.95 -4.71
C ILE A 62 18.44 11.02 -4.05
N GLY A 63 18.96 10.07 -4.83
CA GLY A 63 20.02 9.21 -4.35
C GLY A 63 19.54 8.07 -3.47
N PHE A 64 18.37 7.49 -3.74
CA PHE A 64 18.01 6.22 -3.13
C PHE A 64 19.10 5.18 -3.39
N VAL A 65 19.63 4.59 -2.33
CA VAL A 65 20.74 3.63 -2.44
C VAL A 65 20.27 2.37 -3.17
N THR A 66 19.13 1.81 -2.77
CA THR A 66 18.58 0.59 -3.36
C THR A 66 17.27 0.83 -4.11
N GLY A 67 16.54 1.88 -3.74
CA GLY A 67 15.19 2.13 -4.25
C GLY A 67 14.18 1.05 -3.85
N SER A 68 14.50 0.26 -2.82
CA SER A 68 13.65 -0.83 -2.33
C SER A 68 12.42 -0.29 -1.59
N PRO A 69 11.36 -1.09 -1.46
CA PRO A 69 10.19 -0.69 -0.66
C PRO A 69 10.56 -0.27 0.76
N LYS A 70 11.46 -1.00 1.41
CA LYS A 70 11.88 -0.71 2.78
C LYS A 70 12.55 0.66 2.90
N GLU A 71 13.43 0.99 1.98
CA GLU A 71 14.09 2.30 1.95
C GLU A 71 13.08 3.42 1.70
N VAL A 72 12.18 3.20 0.75
CA VAL A 72 11.13 4.18 0.44
C VAL A 72 10.22 4.43 1.64
N LEU A 73 9.80 3.38 2.34
CA LEU A 73 8.99 3.54 3.55
C LEU A 73 9.73 4.34 4.62
N ARG A 74 11.00 4.08 4.84
CA ARG A 74 11.81 4.82 5.81
C ARG A 74 11.87 6.30 5.48
N GLU A 75 12.09 6.65 4.22
CA GLU A 75 12.11 8.04 3.79
C GLU A 75 10.72 8.69 3.90
N ALA A 76 9.66 7.92 3.63
CA ALA A 76 8.29 8.41 3.77
C ALA A 76 7.95 8.74 5.23
N PHE A 77 8.43 7.94 6.18
CA PHE A 77 8.29 8.25 7.61
C PHE A 77 8.99 9.57 7.98
N LYS A 78 10.20 9.78 7.46
CA LYS A 78 11.00 10.98 7.79
C LYS A 78 10.30 12.27 7.42
N VAL A 79 9.53 12.28 6.34
CA VAL A 79 8.80 13.47 5.87
C VAL A 79 7.33 13.48 6.30
N ASN A 80 6.94 12.55 7.15
CA ASN A 80 5.56 12.39 7.62
C ASN A 80 4.54 12.13 6.51
N LEU A 81 4.97 11.51 5.43
CA LEU A 81 4.06 11.04 4.40
C LEU A 81 3.22 9.87 4.92
N ILE A 82 3.82 9.07 5.77
CA ILE A 82 3.17 8.02 6.57
C ILE A 82 3.67 8.15 8.01
N ASP A 83 2.87 7.72 8.98
CA ASP A 83 3.21 7.86 10.41
C ASP A 83 2.91 6.60 11.25
N ASP A 84 2.36 5.55 10.66
CA ASP A 84 2.02 4.32 11.39
C ASP A 84 3.07 3.24 11.11
N ASP A 85 3.63 2.67 12.18
CA ASP A 85 4.64 1.61 12.10
C ASP A 85 4.15 0.35 11.37
N ASP A 86 2.84 0.15 11.28
CA ASP A 86 2.26 -1.00 10.59
C ASP A 86 2.55 -1.01 9.09
N TRP A 87 3.02 0.08 8.52
CA TRP A 87 3.49 0.07 7.13
C TRP A 87 4.65 -0.93 6.95
N MET A 88 5.53 -1.06 7.95
CA MET A 88 6.60 -2.06 7.91
C MET A 88 6.04 -3.48 8.06
N GLU A 89 5.01 -3.66 8.89
CA GLU A 89 4.33 -4.95 9.00
C GLU A 89 3.60 -5.31 7.70
N MET A 90 3.01 -4.33 7.02
CA MET A 90 2.38 -4.53 5.71
C MET A 90 3.39 -5.04 4.68
N LEU A 91 4.60 -4.50 4.68
CA LEU A 91 5.67 -4.98 3.80
C LEU A 91 6.00 -6.44 4.08
N LYS A 92 6.11 -6.79 5.36
CA LYS A 92 6.38 -8.18 5.78
C LYS A 92 5.26 -9.12 5.32
N VAL A 93 4.00 -8.74 5.54
CA VAL A 93 2.85 -9.51 5.10
C VAL A 93 2.83 -9.68 3.58
N ARG A 94 3.10 -8.60 2.85
CA ARG A 94 3.19 -8.64 1.39
C ARG A 94 4.23 -9.65 0.93
N ASN A 95 5.39 -9.68 1.57
CA ASN A 95 6.45 -10.62 1.22
C ASN A 95 6.08 -12.06 1.58
N GLU A 96 5.42 -12.27 2.72
CA GLU A 96 4.96 -13.60 3.14
C GLU A 96 3.88 -14.15 2.21
N LEU A 97 2.99 -13.31 1.71
CA LEU A 97 1.90 -13.71 0.81
C LEU A 97 2.39 -14.19 -0.56
N THR A 98 3.67 -14.00 -0.88
CA THR A 98 4.25 -14.54 -2.12
C THR A 98 4.66 -16.01 -1.97
N HIS A 99 4.59 -16.54 -0.76
CA HIS A 99 4.91 -17.94 -0.46
C HIS A 99 3.64 -18.75 -0.20
N ASP A 100 3.75 -20.08 -0.29
CA ASP A 100 2.65 -20.99 -0.08
C ASP A 100 2.54 -21.32 1.41
N TYR A 101 1.71 -20.57 2.13
CA TYR A 101 1.46 -20.77 3.55
C TYR A 101 0.15 -21.52 3.78
N ASP A 102 -0.01 -22.11 4.97
CA ASP A 102 -1.27 -22.76 5.33
C ASP A 102 -2.40 -21.73 5.49
N GLY A 103 -3.63 -22.22 5.39
CA GLY A 103 -4.83 -21.38 5.39
C GLY A 103 -5.02 -20.56 6.67
N ALA A 104 -4.54 -21.05 7.83
CA ALA A 104 -4.67 -20.31 9.08
C ALA A 104 -3.83 -19.03 9.07
N VAL A 105 -2.60 -19.09 8.53
CA VAL A 105 -1.72 -17.92 8.40
C VAL A 105 -2.32 -16.92 7.41
N VAL A 106 -2.79 -17.41 6.27
CA VAL A 106 -3.40 -16.54 5.25
C VAL A 106 -4.65 -15.86 5.80
N LYS A 107 -5.47 -16.59 6.54
CA LYS A 107 -6.68 -16.04 7.17
C LYS A 107 -6.33 -14.92 8.15
N ALA A 108 -5.31 -15.11 8.98
CA ALA A 108 -4.86 -14.11 9.93
C ALA A 108 -4.39 -12.84 9.21
N HIS A 109 -3.67 -12.98 8.10
CA HIS A 109 -3.28 -11.84 7.28
C HIS A 109 -4.50 -11.12 6.68
N CYS A 110 -5.48 -11.86 6.19
CA CYS A 110 -6.71 -11.27 5.64
C CYS A 110 -7.47 -10.47 6.71
N GLU A 111 -7.52 -10.96 7.93
CA GLU A 111 -8.17 -10.26 9.04
C GLU A 111 -7.47 -8.92 9.33
N MET A 112 -6.15 -8.89 9.31
CA MET A 112 -5.38 -7.64 9.48
C MET A 112 -5.61 -6.69 8.30
N ILE A 113 -5.68 -7.21 7.09
CA ILE A 113 -5.91 -6.41 5.89
C ILE A 113 -7.23 -5.65 6.02
N VAL A 114 -8.33 -6.35 6.29
CA VAL A 114 -9.66 -5.73 6.38
C VAL A 114 -9.85 -4.93 7.65
N GLY A 115 -9.18 -5.31 8.75
CA GLY A 115 -9.34 -4.65 10.05
C GLY A 115 -8.51 -3.39 10.20
N LYS A 116 -7.37 -3.29 9.52
CA LYS A 116 -6.47 -2.16 9.72
C LYS A 116 -5.81 -1.65 8.44
N TYR A 117 -5.25 -2.52 7.60
CA TYR A 117 -4.39 -2.08 6.50
C TYR A 117 -5.15 -1.31 5.43
N ILE A 118 -6.38 -1.67 5.15
CA ILE A 118 -7.22 -0.90 4.20
C ILE A 118 -7.38 0.53 4.68
N ASP A 119 -7.59 0.76 5.98
CA ASP A 119 -7.72 2.12 6.53
C ASP A 119 -6.42 2.91 6.39
N LEU A 120 -5.26 2.26 6.57
CA LEU A 120 -3.97 2.92 6.36
C LEU A 120 -3.79 3.35 4.91
N PHE A 121 -4.22 2.53 3.97
CA PHE A 121 -4.22 2.91 2.55
C PHE A 121 -5.12 4.12 2.29
N TYR A 122 -6.30 4.18 2.89
CA TYR A 122 -7.20 5.34 2.74
C TYR A 122 -6.61 6.60 3.36
N GLU A 123 -5.96 6.49 4.51
CA GLU A 123 -5.24 7.62 5.12
C GLU A 123 -4.16 8.14 4.17
N PHE A 124 -3.39 7.25 3.57
CA PHE A 124 -2.37 7.63 2.59
C PHE A 124 -3.00 8.29 1.36
N GLU A 125 -4.09 7.76 0.85
CA GLU A 125 -4.83 8.38 -0.26
C GLU A 125 -5.19 9.84 0.06
N ASN A 126 -5.67 10.10 1.27
CA ASN A 126 -6.02 11.46 1.69
C ASN A 126 -4.79 12.37 1.77
N VAL A 127 -3.67 11.86 2.26
CA VAL A 127 -2.41 12.64 2.30
C VAL A 127 -1.99 13.04 0.89
N VAL A 128 -2.05 12.09 -0.05
CA VAL A 128 -1.68 12.37 -1.45
C VAL A 128 -2.61 13.40 -2.08
N LYS A 129 -3.90 13.34 -1.81
CA LYS A 129 -4.86 14.35 -2.30
C LYS A 129 -4.47 15.75 -1.82
N GLY A 130 -4.08 15.88 -0.55
CA GLY A 130 -3.63 17.14 0.01
C GLY A 130 -2.39 17.69 -0.70
N ILE A 131 -1.42 16.82 -0.97
CA ILE A 131 -0.19 17.19 -1.69
C ILE A 131 -0.51 17.62 -3.13
N CYS A 132 -1.38 16.91 -3.82
CA CYS A 132 -1.78 17.25 -5.19
C CYS A 132 -2.48 18.60 -5.26
N GLN A 133 -3.30 18.95 -4.27
CA GLN A 133 -3.95 20.26 -4.19
C GLN A 133 -2.93 21.40 -4.02
N ILE A 134 -1.87 21.17 -3.24
CA ILE A 134 -0.81 22.15 -3.04
C ILE A 134 -0.05 22.40 -4.35
N ASN A 135 0.07 21.40 -5.21
CA ASN A 135 0.83 21.47 -6.45
C ASN A 135 0.01 21.90 -7.68
N GLU A 136 -1.27 22.15 -7.49
CA GLU A 136 -2.16 22.64 -8.56
C GLU A 136 -2.03 24.15 -8.83
#